data_1fd3dab7b77c0fa70334b34ae0084359
#
_entry.id   1fd3dab7b77c0fa70334b34ae0084359
#
_cell.length_a   1.000
_cell.length_b   1.000
_cell.length_c   1.000
_cell.angle_alpha   90.00
_cell.angle_beta   90.00
_cell.angle_gamma   90.00
#
_symmetry.space_group_name_H-M   'P 1'
#
loop_
_entity.id
_entity.type
_entity.pdbx_description
1 polymer ?
#
loop_
_entity_poly.entity_id
_entity_poly.type
_entity_poly.pdbx_seq_one_letter_code
_entity_poly.pdbx_strand_id
1 'polypeptide(L)'
;MERWRKIWRDGLLPQLSLGGLQALHQGLLSDDDRLLQGATTSPPALEALADCDVEAACAVCYCAWQGDGRRTIGEVVCEFDRVCQAADALLGEPAVCRWFLDWFDLTPRAELRRELRGEVERALAERRRAAA
;
A
#
# COMPACT_ATOMS: atom_id res chain seq x y z
N MET A 1 4.75 -5.91 19.49
CA MET A 1 4.16 -5.27 18.29
C MET A 1 3.83 -6.35 17.29
N GLU A 2 2.66 -6.28 16.68
CA GLU A 2 2.23 -7.23 15.66
C GLU A 2 3.18 -7.20 14.45
N ARG A 3 3.39 -8.36 13.85
CA ARG A 3 4.36 -8.50 12.76
C ARG A 3 4.03 -7.63 11.54
N TRP A 4 2.75 -7.57 11.14
CA TRP A 4 2.34 -6.73 10.01
C TRP A 4 2.65 -5.25 10.25
N ARG A 5 2.51 -4.79 11.49
CA ARG A 5 2.75 -3.39 11.88
C ARG A 5 4.22 -3.04 11.79
N LYS A 6 5.09 -3.96 12.24
CA LYS A 6 6.53 -3.80 12.13
C LYS A 6 6.99 -3.74 10.68
N ILE A 7 6.45 -4.63 9.84
CA ILE A 7 6.77 -4.65 8.42
C ILE A 7 6.29 -3.37 7.74
N TRP A 8 5.10 -2.90 8.08
CA TRP A 8 4.60 -1.61 7.60
C TRP A 8 5.56 -0.48 7.98
N ARG A 9 5.86 -0.34 9.27
CA ARG A 9 6.66 0.80 9.78
C ARG A 9 8.09 0.79 9.27
N ASP A 10 8.74 -0.35 9.31
CA ASP A 10 10.19 -0.46 9.09
C ASP A 10 10.54 -0.84 7.66
N GLY A 11 9.61 -1.39 6.90
CA GLY A 11 9.86 -1.89 5.54
C GLY A 11 9.12 -1.13 4.46
N LEU A 12 7.79 -1.15 4.50
CA LEU A 12 6.97 -0.58 3.44
C LEU A 12 6.89 0.94 3.50
N LEU A 13 6.61 1.49 4.67
CA LEU A 13 6.44 2.92 4.86
C LEU A 13 7.60 3.76 4.32
N PRO A 14 8.89 3.40 4.54
CA PRO A 14 10.01 4.15 3.98
C PRO A 14 10.02 4.22 2.46
N GLN A 15 9.31 3.31 1.78
CA GLN A 15 9.27 3.24 0.31
C GLN A 15 8.14 4.08 -0.28
N LEU A 16 7.20 4.55 0.54
CA LEU A 16 5.99 5.22 0.06
C LEU A 16 6.19 6.74 0.04
N SER A 17 5.69 7.38 -1.02
CA SER A 17 5.73 8.84 -1.16
C SER A 17 4.73 9.52 -0.22
N LEU A 18 4.94 10.79 0.04
CA LEU A 18 3.97 11.60 0.77
C LEU A 18 2.61 11.61 0.06
N GLY A 19 2.62 11.79 -1.27
CA GLY A 19 1.39 11.77 -2.06
C GLY A 19 0.67 10.44 -1.98
N GLY A 20 1.41 9.32 -2.00
CA GLY A 20 0.85 7.98 -1.82
C GLY A 20 0.18 7.81 -0.46
N LEU A 21 0.84 8.25 0.61
CA LEU A 21 0.28 8.16 1.96
C LEU A 21 -0.96 9.04 2.14
N GLN A 22 -0.95 10.24 1.56
CA GLN A 22 -2.11 11.14 1.60
C GLN A 22 -3.31 10.52 0.87
N ALA A 23 -3.08 9.91 -0.29
CA ALA A 23 -4.13 9.23 -1.05
C ALA A 23 -4.70 8.05 -0.28
N LEU A 24 -3.83 7.23 0.33
CA LEU A 24 -4.25 6.09 1.13
C LEU A 24 -5.07 6.56 2.34
N HIS A 25 -4.65 7.63 2.99
CA HIS A 25 -5.40 8.22 4.10
C HIS A 25 -6.83 8.60 3.69
N GLN A 26 -6.97 9.28 2.56
CA GLN A 26 -8.28 9.65 2.03
C GLN A 26 -9.13 8.43 1.68
N GLY A 27 -8.54 7.43 1.08
CA GLY A 27 -9.23 6.18 0.74
C GLY A 27 -9.76 5.45 1.99
N LEU A 28 -8.96 5.43 3.06
CA LEU A 28 -9.37 4.81 4.33
C LEU A 28 -10.45 5.63 5.04
N LEU A 29 -10.36 6.96 5.02
CA LEU A 29 -11.37 7.83 5.61
C LEU A 29 -12.72 7.71 4.92
N SER A 30 -12.74 7.71 3.60
CA SER A 30 -13.96 7.67 2.80
C SER A 30 -14.52 6.26 2.58
N ASP A 31 -13.78 5.24 3.05
CA ASP A 31 -14.07 3.84 2.73
C ASP A 31 -14.23 3.62 1.22
N ASP A 32 -13.22 4.06 0.48
CA ASP A 32 -13.19 3.90 -0.97
C ASP A 32 -13.19 2.40 -1.32
N ASP A 33 -14.22 1.95 -2.03
CA ASP A 33 -14.35 0.55 -2.44
C ASP A 33 -13.31 0.13 -3.49
N ARG A 34 -12.62 1.10 -4.09
CA ARG A 34 -11.50 0.85 -5.00
C ARG A 34 -10.21 0.53 -4.24
N LEU A 35 -10.17 0.71 -2.92
CA LEU A 35 -9.12 0.16 -2.06
C LEU A 35 -9.45 -1.31 -1.80
N LEU A 36 -8.74 -2.21 -2.48
CA LEU A 36 -9.12 -3.60 -2.70
C LEU A 36 -8.43 -4.54 -1.73
N GLN A 37 -9.21 -5.42 -1.09
CA GLN A 37 -8.70 -6.55 -0.32
C GLN A 37 -8.86 -7.84 -1.13
N GLY A 38 -7.90 -8.77 -0.98
CA GLY A 38 -7.95 -10.09 -1.60
C GLY A 38 -7.33 -10.19 -2.98
N ALA A 39 -6.89 -9.08 -3.56
CA ALA A 39 -6.18 -9.06 -4.85
C ALA A 39 -5.27 -7.83 -4.91
N THR A 40 -4.26 -7.88 -5.76
CA THR A 40 -3.32 -6.77 -5.93
C THR A 40 -3.97 -5.62 -6.70
N THR A 41 -4.65 -5.94 -7.79
CA THR A 41 -5.34 -4.96 -8.65
C THR A 41 -6.62 -5.55 -9.24
N SER A 42 -7.49 -4.67 -9.72
CA SER A 42 -8.58 -4.98 -10.65
C SER A 42 -8.46 -4.01 -11.83
N PRO A 43 -8.43 -4.48 -13.08
CA PRO A 43 -8.34 -5.89 -13.52
C PRO A 43 -7.10 -6.61 -12.96
N PRO A 44 -7.05 -7.96 -13.02
CA PRO A 44 -5.94 -8.73 -12.46
C PRO A 44 -4.58 -8.35 -13.04
N ALA A 45 -3.52 -8.56 -12.24
CA ALA A 45 -2.14 -8.25 -12.60
C ALA A 45 -1.57 -9.30 -13.59
N LEU A 46 -2.17 -9.40 -14.76
CA LEU A 46 -1.74 -10.28 -15.84
C LEU A 46 -1.00 -9.47 -16.91
N GLU A 47 0.02 -10.07 -17.52
CA GLU A 47 0.81 -9.41 -18.56
C GLU A 47 -0.06 -8.91 -19.71
N ALA A 48 -1.05 -9.70 -20.11
CA ALA A 48 -1.97 -9.32 -21.20
C ALA A 48 -2.83 -8.10 -20.88
N LEU A 49 -2.94 -7.71 -19.59
CA LEU A 49 -3.73 -6.57 -19.13
C LEU A 49 -2.86 -5.38 -18.70
N ALA A 50 -1.55 -5.44 -18.96
CA ALA A 50 -0.60 -4.43 -18.50
C ALA A 50 -0.94 -3.00 -18.93
N ASP A 51 -1.53 -2.84 -20.11
CA ASP A 51 -1.91 -1.52 -20.64
C ASP A 51 -3.31 -1.07 -20.22
N CYS A 52 -4.06 -1.91 -19.51
CA CYS A 52 -5.38 -1.55 -19.01
C CYS A 52 -5.27 -0.58 -17.83
N ASP A 53 -6.22 0.33 -17.72
CA ASP A 53 -6.30 1.23 -16.57
C ASP A 53 -6.64 0.46 -15.30
N VAL A 54 -6.05 0.89 -14.18
CA VAL A 54 -6.40 0.37 -12.86
C VAL A 54 -7.79 0.83 -12.48
N GLU A 55 -8.61 -0.08 -11.96
CA GLU A 55 -9.96 0.22 -11.46
C GLU A 55 -10.05 0.09 -9.94
N ALA A 56 -9.23 -0.76 -9.35
CA ALA A 56 -9.11 -0.94 -7.91
C ALA A 56 -7.73 -1.52 -7.58
N ALA A 57 -7.26 -1.31 -6.35
CA ALA A 57 -5.90 -1.70 -5.99
C ALA A 57 -5.74 -1.95 -4.49
N CYS A 58 -4.80 -2.83 -4.12
CA CYS A 58 -4.38 -3.02 -2.73
C CYS A 58 -3.70 -1.75 -2.18
N ALA A 59 -3.38 -1.74 -0.88
CA ALA A 59 -2.82 -0.55 -0.24
C ALA A 59 -1.60 0.03 -0.96
N VAL A 60 -0.63 -0.80 -1.32
CA VAL A 60 0.60 -0.34 -1.99
C VAL A 60 0.32 0.18 -3.39
N CYS A 61 -0.44 -0.57 -4.18
CA CYS A 61 -0.82 -0.16 -5.53
C CYS A 61 -1.72 1.07 -5.53
N TYR A 62 -2.59 1.22 -4.52
CA TYR A 62 -3.44 2.39 -4.34
C TYR A 62 -2.61 3.66 -4.18
N CYS A 63 -1.53 3.60 -3.39
CA CYS A 63 -0.61 4.72 -3.23
C CYS A 63 0.00 5.13 -4.58
N ALA A 64 0.47 4.17 -5.37
CA ALA A 64 1.06 4.43 -6.67
C ALA A 64 0.03 5.01 -7.65
N TRP A 65 -1.18 4.48 -7.62
CA TRP A 65 -2.26 4.86 -8.53
C TRP A 65 -2.88 6.20 -8.17
N GLN A 66 -3.40 6.33 -6.95
CA GLN A 66 -4.13 7.53 -6.53
C GLN A 66 -3.21 8.64 -6.03
N GLY A 67 -2.02 8.29 -5.54
CA GLY A 67 -1.09 9.26 -4.98
C GLY A 67 -0.02 9.72 -5.97
N ASP A 68 0.54 8.80 -6.76
CA ASP A 68 1.68 9.09 -7.63
C ASP A 68 1.29 9.23 -9.11
N GLY A 69 0.00 9.09 -9.43
CA GLY A 69 -0.50 9.32 -10.79
C GLY A 69 -0.22 8.18 -11.77
N ARG A 70 0.17 7.02 -11.30
CA ARG A 70 0.30 5.84 -12.17
C ARG A 70 -1.08 5.37 -12.58
N ARG A 71 -1.26 4.93 -13.82
CA ARG A 71 -2.60 4.68 -14.35
C ARG A 71 -2.84 3.25 -14.80
N THR A 72 -1.83 2.57 -15.30
CA THR A 72 -2.01 1.23 -15.89
C THR A 72 -1.61 0.13 -14.92
N ILE A 73 -2.15 -1.06 -15.16
CA ILE A 73 -1.81 -2.28 -14.40
C ILE A 73 -0.28 -2.49 -14.37
N GLY A 74 0.37 -2.39 -15.53
CA GLY A 74 1.82 -2.57 -15.62
C GLY A 74 2.59 -1.57 -14.79
N GLU A 75 2.18 -0.30 -14.79
CA GLU A 75 2.84 0.75 -14.02
C GLU A 75 2.71 0.53 -12.51
N VAL A 76 1.51 0.21 -12.01
CA VAL A 76 1.31 0.02 -10.57
C VAL A 76 1.94 -1.28 -10.07
N VAL A 77 1.92 -2.34 -10.87
CA VAL A 77 2.57 -3.62 -10.51
C VAL A 77 4.08 -3.47 -10.47
N CYS A 78 4.66 -2.74 -11.41
CA CYS A 78 6.10 -2.44 -11.40
C CYS A 78 6.48 -1.72 -10.11
N GLU A 79 5.71 -0.74 -9.69
CA GLU A 79 5.94 -0.01 -8.44
C GLU A 79 5.72 -0.89 -7.21
N PHE A 80 4.69 -1.75 -7.24
CA PHE A 80 4.43 -2.73 -6.19
C PHE A 80 5.64 -3.64 -5.97
N ASP A 81 6.19 -4.18 -7.07
CA ASP A 81 7.35 -5.07 -7.00
C ASP A 81 8.56 -4.33 -6.45
N ARG A 82 8.80 -3.10 -6.89
CA ARG A 82 9.89 -2.27 -6.38
C ARG A 82 9.77 -2.04 -4.87
N VAL A 83 8.59 -1.65 -4.42
CA VAL A 83 8.33 -1.36 -3.00
C VAL A 83 8.53 -2.61 -2.15
N CYS A 84 7.95 -3.74 -2.56
CA CYS A 84 8.07 -4.98 -1.80
C CYS A 84 9.50 -5.50 -1.75
N GLN A 85 10.22 -5.46 -2.88
CA GLN A 85 11.62 -5.89 -2.90
C GLN A 85 12.50 -4.99 -2.04
N ALA A 86 12.31 -3.68 -2.10
CA ALA A 86 13.06 -2.75 -1.27
C ALA A 86 12.77 -2.95 0.22
N ALA A 87 11.52 -3.19 0.58
CA ALA A 87 11.13 -3.46 1.96
C ALA A 87 11.73 -4.77 2.47
N ASP A 88 11.69 -5.83 1.66
CA ASP A 88 12.30 -7.12 2.01
C ASP A 88 13.81 -6.98 2.23
N ALA A 89 14.48 -6.24 1.35
CA ALA A 89 15.92 -6.00 1.47
C ALA A 89 16.24 -5.21 2.75
N LEU A 90 15.46 -4.19 3.04
CA LEU A 90 15.66 -3.35 4.23
C LEU A 90 15.46 -4.14 5.52
N LEU A 91 14.49 -5.06 5.54
CA LEU A 91 14.22 -5.92 6.70
C LEU A 91 15.12 -7.16 6.76
N GLY A 92 15.88 -7.44 5.69
CA GLY A 92 16.82 -8.56 5.64
C GLY A 92 16.15 -9.92 5.56
N GLU A 93 14.91 -10.01 5.07
CA GLU A 93 14.16 -11.27 4.99
C GLU A 93 13.40 -11.33 3.65
N PRO A 94 13.62 -12.36 2.81
CA PRO A 94 12.91 -12.48 1.54
C PRO A 94 11.41 -12.70 1.74
N ALA A 95 10.61 -12.08 0.90
CA ALA A 95 9.15 -12.21 0.88
C ALA A 95 8.46 -11.83 2.21
N VAL A 96 9.10 -11.02 3.04
CA VAL A 96 8.56 -10.64 4.36
C VAL A 96 7.29 -9.78 4.22
N CYS A 97 7.15 -9.05 3.12
CA CYS A 97 5.99 -8.20 2.86
C CYS A 97 4.68 -9.00 2.82
N ARG A 98 4.73 -10.29 2.57
CA ARG A 98 3.55 -11.17 2.58
C ARG A 98 2.80 -11.11 3.91
N TRP A 99 3.49 -10.91 5.02
CA TRP A 99 2.85 -10.82 6.35
C TRP A 99 1.96 -9.59 6.46
N PHE A 100 2.37 -8.46 5.87
CA PHE A 100 1.51 -7.29 5.79
C PHE A 100 0.36 -7.51 4.79
N LEU A 101 0.66 -8.05 3.62
CA LEU A 101 -0.34 -8.25 2.57
C LEU A 101 -1.41 -9.24 3.00
N ASP A 102 -1.03 -10.33 3.66
CA ASP A 102 -1.98 -11.31 4.19
C ASP A 102 -2.85 -10.67 5.28
N TRP A 103 -2.26 -9.91 6.18
CA TRP A 103 -3.03 -9.17 7.18
C TRP A 103 -4.03 -8.21 6.52
N PHE A 104 -3.57 -7.46 5.53
CA PHE A 104 -4.41 -6.51 4.79
C PHE A 104 -5.59 -7.22 4.12
N ASP A 105 -5.33 -8.35 3.46
CA ASP A 105 -6.35 -9.06 2.70
C ASP A 105 -7.35 -9.79 3.58
N LEU A 106 -6.93 -10.28 4.77
CA LEU A 106 -7.74 -11.17 5.61
C LEU A 106 -8.43 -10.44 6.77
N THR A 107 -8.03 -9.21 7.08
CA THR A 107 -8.60 -8.45 8.18
C THR A 107 -9.97 -7.89 7.81
N PRO A 108 -10.99 -8.02 8.68
CA PRO A 108 -12.29 -7.41 8.43
C PRO A 108 -12.18 -5.92 8.12
N ARG A 109 -12.99 -5.44 7.18
CA ARG A 109 -12.89 -4.08 6.63
C ARG A 109 -12.88 -2.99 7.70
N ALA A 110 -13.78 -3.06 8.66
CA ALA A 110 -13.87 -2.04 9.72
C ALA A 110 -12.60 -1.99 10.57
N GLU A 111 -12.04 -3.15 10.91
CA GLU A 111 -10.79 -3.25 11.67
C GLU A 111 -9.61 -2.77 10.84
N LEU A 112 -9.53 -3.18 9.57
CA LEU A 112 -8.51 -2.74 8.64
C LEU A 112 -8.47 -1.21 8.55
N ARG A 113 -9.62 -0.59 8.34
CA ARG A 113 -9.72 0.87 8.24
C ARG A 113 -9.23 1.55 9.51
N ARG A 114 -9.66 1.07 10.67
CA ARG A 114 -9.24 1.64 11.95
C ARG A 114 -7.73 1.52 12.18
N GLU A 115 -7.20 0.32 12.01
CA GLU A 115 -5.80 0.03 12.33
C GLU A 115 -4.86 0.67 11.33
N LEU A 116 -5.12 0.52 10.04
CA LEU A 116 -4.25 1.07 9.01
C LEU A 116 -4.34 2.61 8.96
N ARG A 117 -5.53 3.17 9.16
CA ARG A 117 -5.69 4.61 9.25
C ARG A 117 -4.84 5.19 10.38
N GLY A 118 -4.83 4.54 11.55
CA GLY A 118 -4.01 4.97 12.68
C GLY A 118 -2.51 4.98 12.31
N GLU A 119 -2.05 3.96 11.60
CA GLU A 119 -0.66 3.88 11.15
C GLU A 119 -0.31 4.95 10.10
N VAL A 120 -1.22 5.20 9.17
CA VAL A 120 -1.01 6.24 8.15
C VAL A 120 -0.99 7.62 8.79
N GLU A 121 -1.89 7.90 9.71
CA GLU A 121 -1.94 9.18 10.44
C GLU A 121 -0.67 9.42 11.25
N ARG A 122 -0.18 8.37 11.91
CA ARG A 122 1.10 8.42 12.62
C ARG A 122 2.25 8.79 11.67
N ALA A 123 2.31 8.12 10.52
CA ALA A 123 3.35 8.36 9.52
C ALA A 123 3.29 9.79 8.96
N LEU A 124 2.10 10.28 8.64
CA LEU A 124 1.91 11.64 8.13
C LEU A 124 2.34 12.68 9.17
N ALA A 125 2.01 12.47 10.44
CA ALA A 125 2.43 13.36 11.52
C ALA A 125 3.94 13.37 11.68
N GLU A 126 4.60 12.22 11.60
CA GLU A 126 6.06 12.12 11.67
C GLU A 126 6.73 12.85 10.51
N ARG A 127 6.21 12.72 9.30
CA ARG A 127 6.76 13.40 8.12
C ARG A 127 6.62 14.91 8.20
N ARG A 128 5.51 15.41 8.76
CA ARG A 128 5.33 16.85 9.01
C ARG A 128 6.36 17.38 10.00
N ARG A 129 6.62 16.63 11.08
CA ARG A 129 7.64 17.02 12.07
C ARG A 129 9.03 17.05 11.46
N ALA A 130 9.36 16.08 10.63
CA ALA A 130 10.67 16.00 9.97
C ALA A 130 10.89 17.14 8.97
N ALA A 131 9.82 17.65 8.37
CA ALA A 131 9.87 18.76 7.40
C ALA A 131 9.90 20.13 8.05
N ALA A 132 9.59 20.23 9.35
CA ALA A 132 9.53 21.51 10.08
C ALA A 132 10.92 22.05 10.42
#